data_536fca9965ae60618ae3c3dadad530dd
#
_entry.id   536fca9965ae60618ae3c3dadad530dd
#
_cell.length_a   1.000
_cell.length_b   1.000
_cell.length_c   1.000
_cell.angle_alpha   90.00
_cell.angle_beta   90.00
_cell.angle_gamma   90.00
#
_symmetry.space_group_name_H-M   'P 1'
#
loop_
_entity.id
_entity.type
_entity.pdbx_description
1 polymer ?
#
loop_
_entity_poly.entity_id
_entity_poly.type
_entity_poly.pdbx_seq_one_letter_code
_entity_poly.pdbx_strand_id
1 'polypeptide(L)'
;MNVFVIAAGMMAVIHLVAGWQRPRPAVFVAAILWLLNAYYEYLVVTGVLCDANCNIRVDLVFFFPILGLATFCAYQSYMGRPSPWKVVGIVLGVIGLVVFGLVAEGYGYGALANVVTVGALAFGVVYAIKSRSKTNRT
;
A
#
# COMPACT_ATOMS: atom_id res chain seq x y z
N MET A 1 -8.53 -23.29 9.07
CA MET A 1 -7.66 -22.11 8.97
C MET A 1 -7.50 -21.78 7.49
N ASN A 2 -7.76 -20.53 7.07
CA ASN A 2 -7.79 -20.20 5.64
C ASN A 2 -6.37 -20.11 5.08
N VAL A 3 -6.14 -20.67 3.89
CA VAL A 3 -4.83 -20.67 3.21
C VAL A 3 -4.27 -19.24 3.05
N PHE A 4 -5.13 -18.25 2.85
CA PHE A 4 -4.73 -16.84 2.72
C PHE A 4 -4.12 -16.28 4.01
N VAL A 5 -4.65 -16.61 5.19
CA VAL A 5 -4.09 -16.18 6.49
C VAL A 5 -2.68 -16.74 6.67
N ILE A 6 -2.52 -18.04 6.34
CA ILE A 6 -1.20 -18.70 6.45
C ILE A 6 -0.21 -18.09 5.48
N ALA A 7 -0.60 -17.92 4.21
CA ALA A 7 0.27 -17.36 3.18
C ALA A 7 0.71 -15.92 3.53
N ALA A 8 -0.23 -15.08 3.97
CA ALA A 8 0.09 -13.71 4.39
C ALA A 8 1.01 -13.68 5.62
N GLY A 9 0.76 -14.54 6.61
CA GLY A 9 1.63 -14.69 7.78
C GLY A 9 3.03 -15.15 7.41
N MET A 10 3.16 -16.13 6.52
CA MET A 10 4.46 -16.60 6.02
C MET A 10 5.22 -15.47 5.30
N MET A 11 4.54 -14.69 4.45
CA MET A 11 5.16 -13.53 3.78
C MET A 11 5.64 -12.48 4.77
N ALA A 12 4.87 -12.20 5.83
CA ALA A 12 5.30 -11.30 6.90
C ALA A 12 6.59 -11.80 7.58
N VAL A 13 6.65 -13.09 7.93
CA VAL A 13 7.83 -13.70 8.55
C VAL A 13 9.05 -13.64 7.62
N ILE A 14 8.88 -13.96 6.33
CA ILE A 14 9.98 -13.88 5.34
C ILE A 14 10.57 -12.47 5.29
N HIS A 15 9.71 -11.43 5.25
CA HIS A 15 10.18 -10.05 5.24
C HIS A 15 10.82 -9.63 6.56
N LEU A 16 10.32 -10.10 7.70
CA LEU A 16 10.96 -9.84 9.01
C LEU A 16 12.36 -10.45 9.09
N VAL A 17 12.51 -11.70 8.66
CA VAL A 17 13.82 -12.38 8.63
C VAL A 17 14.77 -11.67 7.67
N ALA A 18 14.30 -11.29 6.48
CA ALA A 18 15.09 -10.52 5.53
C ALA A 18 15.50 -9.14 6.09
N GLY A 19 14.59 -8.46 6.80
CA GLY A 19 14.87 -7.19 7.47
C GLY A 19 15.87 -7.32 8.60
N TRP A 20 15.86 -8.45 9.29
CA TRP A 20 16.88 -8.73 10.32
C TRP A 20 18.28 -8.91 9.71
N GLN A 21 18.38 -9.62 8.59
CA GLN A 21 19.66 -9.83 7.90
C GLN A 21 20.21 -8.54 7.27
N ARG A 22 19.32 -7.73 6.68
CA ARG A 22 19.66 -6.44 6.06
C ARG A 22 18.63 -5.39 6.45
N PRO A 23 18.92 -4.54 7.46
CA PRO A 23 17.97 -3.56 7.97
C PRO A 23 17.71 -2.46 6.93
N ARG A 24 16.72 -2.67 6.11
CA ARG A 24 16.22 -1.71 5.12
C ARG A 24 14.78 -1.35 5.44
N PRO A 25 14.43 -0.07 5.54
CA PRO A 25 13.08 0.36 5.92
C PRO A 25 11.99 -0.22 5.01
N ALA A 26 12.28 -0.37 3.73
CA ALA A 26 11.37 -0.98 2.77
C ALA A 26 10.94 -2.40 3.14
N VAL A 27 11.86 -3.20 3.64
CA VAL A 27 11.61 -4.60 4.00
C VAL A 27 10.71 -4.67 5.23
N PHE A 28 10.92 -3.79 6.22
CA PHE A 28 10.06 -3.70 7.39
C PHE A 28 8.66 -3.19 7.05
N VAL A 29 8.55 -2.20 6.15
CA VAL A 29 7.24 -1.73 5.68
C VAL A 29 6.46 -2.86 5.00
N ALA A 30 7.10 -3.64 4.14
CA ALA A 30 6.47 -4.79 3.51
C ALA A 30 6.05 -5.84 4.55
N ALA A 31 6.88 -6.11 5.56
CA ALA A 31 6.54 -7.03 6.66
C ALA A 31 5.28 -6.58 7.41
N ILE A 32 5.20 -5.28 7.76
CA ILE A 32 4.05 -4.72 8.46
C ILE A 32 2.79 -4.81 7.59
N LEU A 33 2.87 -4.50 6.30
CA LEU A 33 1.72 -4.58 5.39
C LEU A 33 1.21 -6.03 5.26
N TRP A 34 2.11 -7.01 5.15
CA TRP A 34 1.73 -8.42 5.13
C TRP A 34 1.13 -8.90 6.46
N LEU A 35 1.63 -8.39 7.59
CA LEU A 35 1.06 -8.70 8.91
C LEU A 35 -0.34 -8.12 9.06
N LEU A 36 -0.56 -6.87 8.64
CA LEU A 36 -1.87 -6.25 8.65
C LEU A 36 -2.85 -6.99 7.74
N ASN A 37 -2.40 -7.44 6.58
CA ASN A 37 -3.22 -8.26 5.69
C ASN A 37 -3.56 -9.62 6.31
N ALA A 38 -2.62 -10.27 6.97
CA ALA A 38 -2.88 -11.54 7.68
C ALA A 38 -3.94 -11.36 8.79
N TYR A 39 -3.84 -10.25 9.54
CA TYR A 39 -4.83 -9.90 10.56
C TYR A 39 -6.20 -9.60 9.96
N TYR A 40 -6.24 -8.84 8.86
CA TYR A 40 -7.48 -8.58 8.11
C TYR A 40 -8.15 -9.88 7.65
N GLU A 41 -7.40 -10.78 7.01
CA GLU A 41 -7.91 -12.08 6.56
C GLU A 41 -8.41 -12.94 7.74
N TYR A 42 -7.75 -12.85 8.88
CA TYR A 42 -8.21 -13.52 10.10
C TYR A 42 -9.58 -12.98 10.55
N LEU A 43 -9.77 -11.66 10.56
CA LEU A 43 -11.05 -11.05 10.93
C LEU A 43 -12.19 -11.39 9.94
N VAL A 44 -11.87 -11.53 8.64
CA VAL A 44 -12.82 -11.98 7.63
C VAL A 44 -13.22 -13.44 7.87
N VAL A 45 -12.25 -14.32 8.16
CA VAL A 45 -12.51 -15.75 8.39
C VAL A 45 -13.31 -16.00 9.68
N THR A 46 -13.10 -15.16 10.69
CA THR A 46 -13.84 -15.25 11.96
C THR A 46 -15.23 -14.62 11.91
N GLY A 47 -15.61 -14.03 10.75
CA GLY A 47 -16.92 -13.41 10.56
C GLY A 47 -17.07 -12.04 11.26
N VAL A 48 -15.97 -11.46 11.76
CA VAL A 48 -16.01 -10.14 12.44
C VAL A 48 -16.24 -9.01 11.44
N LEU A 49 -15.60 -9.07 10.27
CA LEU A 49 -15.69 -8.04 9.22
C LEU A 49 -16.66 -8.39 8.09
N CYS A 50 -16.94 -9.66 7.90
CA CYS A 50 -17.78 -10.14 6.80
C CYS A 50 -18.75 -11.20 7.31
N ASP A 51 -20.05 -11.00 7.09
CA ASP A 51 -21.05 -12.02 7.27
C ASP A 51 -21.21 -12.92 6.02
N ALA A 52 -22.11 -13.89 6.07
CA ALA A 52 -22.35 -14.85 4.99
C ALA A 52 -22.79 -14.19 3.66
N ASN A 53 -23.19 -12.91 3.68
CA ASN A 53 -23.64 -12.15 2.51
C ASN A 53 -22.52 -11.29 1.89
N CYS A 54 -21.33 -11.29 2.46
CA CYS A 54 -20.19 -10.54 1.97
C CYS A 54 -19.62 -11.18 0.69
N ASN A 55 -20.20 -10.84 -0.44
CA ASN A 55 -19.93 -11.50 -1.72
C ASN A 55 -18.84 -10.80 -2.57
N ILE A 56 -18.38 -9.62 -2.15
CA ILE A 56 -17.39 -8.85 -2.91
C ILE A 56 -16.09 -8.81 -2.12
N ARG A 57 -15.12 -9.61 -2.57
CA ARG A 57 -13.75 -9.58 -2.03
C ARG A 57 -12.95 -8.42 -2.66
N VAL A 58 -13.34 -7.19 -2.28
CA VAL A 58 -12.66 -5.95 -2.70
C VAL A 58 -11.18 -5.96 -2.28
N ASP A 59 -10.88 -6.64 -1.18
CA ASP A 59 -9.54 -6.90 -0.65
C ASP A 59 -8.60 -7.54 -1.70
N LEU A 60 -9.08 -8.52 -2.46
CA LEU A 60 -8.28 -9.18 -3.50
C LEU A 60 -7.86 -8.22 -4.61
N VAL A 61 -8.72 -7.30 -4.99
CA VAL A 61 -8.46 -6.36 -6.09
C VAL A 61 -7.53 -5.23 -5.67
N PHE A 62 -7.60 -4.78 -4.41
CA PHE A 62 -6.84 -3.62 -3.93
C PHE A 62 -5.62 -4.01 -3.11
N PHE A 63 -5.76 -4.91 -2.14
CA PHE A 63 -4.65 -5.22 -1.23
C PHE A 63 -3.56 -6.05 -1.88
N PHE A 64 -3.88 -7.02 -2.73
CA PHE A 64 -2.87 -7.86 -3.36
C PHE A 64 -1.93 -7.09 -4.31
N PRO A 65 -2.40 -6.18 -5.17
CA PRO A 65 -1.48 -5.33 -5.95
C PRO A 65 -0.58 -4.47 -5.07
N ILE A 66 -1.11 -3.89 -3.97
CA ILE A 66 -0.33 -3.09 -3.03
C ILE A 66 0.74 -3.93 -2.34
N LEU A 67 0.38 -5.13 -1.86
CA LEU A 67 1.31 -6.08 -1.24
C LEU A 67 2.38 -6.56 -2.24
N GLY A 68 1.99 -6.81 -3.49
CA GLY A 68 2.91 -7.16 -4.56
C GLY A 68 3.94 -6.05 -4.83
N LEU A 69 3.48 -4.80 -4.93
CA LEU A 69 4.35 -3.65 -5.09
C LEU A 69 5.28 -3.44 -3.87
N ALA A 70 4.75 -3.57 -2.66
CA ALA A 70 5.55 -3.47 -1.44
C ALA A 70 6.64 -4.55 -1.38
N THR A 71 6.30 -5.79 -1.72
CA THR A 71 7.22 -6.91 -1.82
C THR A 71 8.31 -6.67 -2.88
N PHE A 72 7.92 -6.18 -4.05
CA PHE A 72 8.87 -5.84 -5.11
C PHE A 72 9.86 -4.75 -4.67
N CYS A 73 9.37 -3.69 -4.00
CA CYS A 73 10.22 -2.64 -3.46
C CYS A 73 11.15 -3.13 -2.35
N ALA A 74 10.65 -4.01 -1.49
CA ALA A 74 11.45 -4.65 -0.45
C ALA A 74 12.58 -5.48 -1.08
N TYR A 75 12.27 -6.26 -2.10
CA TYR A 75 13.25 -7.07 -2.84
C TYR A 75 14.34 -6.20 -3.50
N GLN A 76 13.96 -5.14 -4.23
CA GLN A 76 14.91 -4.21 -4.84
C GLN A 76 15.81 -3.56 -3.79
N SER A 77 15.23 -3.11 -2.68
CA SER A 77 15.98 -2.52 -1.57
C SER A 77 16.93 -3.54 -0.91
N TYR A 78 16.50 -4.78 -0.72
CA TYR A 78 17.32 -5.87 -0.19
C TYR A 78 18.52 -6.16 -1.08
N MET A 79 18.35 -6.15 -2.40
CA MET A 79 19.41 -6.35 -3.40
C MET A 79 20.34 -5.13 -3.56
N GLY A 80 20.11 -4.03 -2.82
CA GLY A 80 20.91 -2.81 -2.93
C GLY A 80 20.72 -2.04 -4.23
N ARG A 81 19.66 -2.33 -4.99
CA ARG A 81 19.30 -1.61 -6.20
C ARG A 81 18.58 -0.31 -5.86
N PRO A 82 18.64 0.73 -6.71
CA PRO A 82 17.88 1.95 -6.48
C PRO A 82 16.41 1.61 -6.36
N SER A 83 15.85 1.87 -5.18
CA SER A 83 14.47 1.52 -4.89
C SER A 83 13.53 2.44 -5.65
N PRO A 84 12.54 1.92 -6.38
CA PRO A 84 11.54 2.70 -7.10
C PRO A 84 10.49 3.33 -6.16
N TRP A 85 10.79 3.51 -4.88
CA TRP A 85 9.88 4.03 -3.86
C TRP A 85 9.16 5.31 -4.27
N LYS A 86 9.86 6.20 -4.97
CA LYS A 86 9.25 7.45 -5.46
C LYS A 86 8.13 7.16 -6.47
N VAL A 87 8.39 6.24 -7.41
CA VAL A 87 7.39 5.84 -8.41
C VAL A 87 6.25 5.07 -7.76
N VAL A 88 6.58 4.13 -6.89
CA VAL A 88 5.57 3.33 -6.16
C VAL A 88 4.74 4.21 -5.25
N GLY A 89 5.35 5.15 -4.52
CA GLY A 89 4.62 6.10 -3.69
C GLY A 89 3.65 6.98 -4.50
N ILE A 90 4.05 7.40 -5.69
CA ILE A 90 3.17 8.16 -6.61
C ILE A 90 2.02 7.27 -7.07
N VAL A 91 2.30 6.04 -7.53
CA VAL A 91 1.26 5.11 -8.02
C VAL A 91 0.27 4.77 -6.92
N LEU A 92 0.75 4.42 -5.72
CA LEU A 92 -0.11 4.12 -4.58
C LEU A 92 -0.90 5.35 -4.12
N GLY A 93 -0.29 6.53 -4.16
CA GLY A 93 -0.95 7.79 -3.85
C GLY A 93 -2.10 8.08 -4.81
N VAL A 94 -1.88 7.89 -6.11
CA VAL A 94 -2.93 8.07 -7.14
C VAL A 94 -4.06 7.04 -6.96
N ILE A 95 -3.73 5.76 -6.78
CA ILE A 95 -4.74 4.72 -6.53
C ILE A 95 -5.54 5.04 -5.25
N GLY A 96 -4.87 5.42 -4.17
CA GLY A 96 -5.51 5.81 -2.92
C GLY A 96 -6.47 6.99 -3.06
N LEU A 97 -6.08 8.01 -3.84
CA LEU A 97 -6.93 9.16 -4.12
C LEU A 97 -8.17 8.78 -4.95
N VAL A 98 -8.01 7.92 -5.95
CA VAL A 98 -9.14 7.44 -6.77
C VAL A 98 -10.12 6.63 -5.91
N VAL A 99 -9.61 5.70 -5.11
CA VAL A 99 -10.45 4.88 -4.20
C VAL A 99 -11.15 5.77 -3.18
N PHE A 100 -10.43 6.73 -2.57
CA PHE A 100 -11.01 7.69 -1.63
C PHE A 100 -12.13 8.49 -2.30
N GLY A 101 -11.91 8.98 -3.53
CA GLY A 101 -12.91 9.72 -4.31
C GLY A 101 -14.19 8.90 -4.52
N LEU A 102 -14.05 7.65 -4.99
CA LEU A 102 -15.19 6.75 -5.24
C LEU A 102 -15.98 6.43 -3.97
N VAL A 103 -15.26 6.15 -2.87
CA VAL A 103 -15.89 5.86 -1.58
C VAL A 103 -16.61 7.09 -1.03
N ALA A 104 -15.95 8.25 -1.05
CA ALA A 104 -16.54 9.49 -0.56
C ALA A 104 -17.77 9.92 -1.38
N GLU A 105 -17.76 9.70 -2.69
CA GLU A 105 -18.91 9.94 -3.56
C GLU A 105 -20.09 9.03 -3.17
N GLY A 106 -19.83 7.74 -2.92
CA GLY A 106 -20.83 6.77 -2.47
C GLY A 106 -21.48 7.13 -1.13
N TYR A 107 -20.77 7.85 -0.26
CA TYR A 107 -21.30 8.36 1.03
C TYR A 107 -21.84 9.79 0.98
N GLY A 108 -21.93 10.41 -0.20
CA GLY A 108 -22.44 11.78 -0.35
C GLY A 108 -21.42 12.88 -0.04
N TYR A 109 -20.15 12.55 0.15
CA TYR A 109 -19.05 13.51 0.42
C TYR A 109 -18.23 13.87 -0.83
N GLY A 110 -18.83 13.79 -2.03
CA GLY A 110 -18.12 14.00 -3.32
C GLY A 110 -17.44 15.36 -3.41
N ALA A 111 -18.06 16.44 -2.90
CA ALA A 111 -17.43 17.77 -2.90
C ALA A 111 -16.14 17.81 -2.08
N LEU A 112 -16.14 17.18 -0.88
CA LEU A 112 -14.96 17.09 -0.02
C LEU A 112 -13.85 16.23 -0.70
N ALA A 113 -14.22 15.12 -1.31
CA ALA A 113 -13.30 14.25 -2.05
C ALA A 113 -12.61 15.00 -3.19
N ASN A 114 -13.34 15.81 -3.95
CA ASN A 114 -12.79 16.62 -5.03
C ASN A 114 -11.77 17.65 -4.51
N VAL A 115 -12.08 18.34 -3.42
CA VAL A 115 -11.16 19.31 -2.79
C VAL A 115 -9.86 18.63 -2.33
N VAL A 116 -9.97 17.48 -1.66
CA VAL A 116 -8.81 16.71 -1.18
C VAL A 116 -7.98 16.21 -2.35
N THR A 117 -8.62 15.69 -3.40
CA THR A 117 -7.94 15.17 -4.59
C THR A 117 -7.18 16.27 -5.33
N VAL A 118 -7.82 17.42 -5.57
CA VAL A 118 -7.19 18.56 -6.21
C VAL A 118 -6.03 19.11 -5.37
N GLY A 119 -6.21 19.20 -4.04
CA GLY A 119 -5.17 19.65 -3.12
C GLY A 119 -3.96 18.71 -3.11
N ALA A 120 -4.18 17.40 -3.09
CA ALA A 120 -3.12 16.40 -3.12
C ALA A 120 -2.36 16.40 -4.46
N LEU A 121 -3.05 16.55 -5.59
CA LEU A 121 -2.43 16.68 -6.91
C LEU A 121 -1.59 17.95 -7.01
N ALA A 122 -2.11 19.10 -6.56
CA ALA A 122 -1.39 20.37 -6.55
C ALA A 122 -0.12 20.27 -5.69
N PHE A 123 -0.22 19.68 -4.49
CA PHE A 123 0.93 19.43 -3.61
C PHE A 123 1.97 18.52 -4.28
N GLY A 124 1.54 17.44 -4.93
CA GLY A 124 2.42 16.52 -5.66
C GLY A 124 3.18 17.22 -6.79
N VAL A 125 2.52 18.08 -7.56
CA VAL A 125 3.15 18.86 -8.64
C VAL A 125 4.19 19.83 -8.07
N VAL A 126 3.84 20.61 -7.04
CA VAL A 126 4.75 21.57 -6.39
C VAL A 126 5.98 20.83 -5.82
N TYR A 127 5.77 19.69 -5.17
CA TYR A 127 6.86 18.88 -4.65
C TYR A 127 7.79 18.36 -5.76
N ALA A 128 7.23 17.89 -6.87
CA ALA A 128 7.99 17.40 -8.02
C ALA A 128 8.86 18.50 -8.64
N ILE A 129 8.30 19.72 -8.82
CA ILE A 129 9.04 20.88 -9.33
C ILE A 129 10.18 21.26 -8.39
N LYS A 130 9.92 21.34 -7.08
CA LYS A 130 10.93 21.69 -6.07
C LYS A 130 12.06 20.66 -5.98
N SER A 131 11.73 19.40 -6.16
CA SER A 131 12.70 18.29 -6.17
C SER A 131 13.65 18.36 -7.37
N ARG A 132 13.15 18.71 -8.56
CA ARG A 132 13.98 18.90 -9.77
C ARG A 132 14.93 20.08 -9.65
N SER A 133 14.50 21.17 -9.02
CA SER A 133 15.32 22.37 -8.84
C SER A 133 16.56 22.14 -7.95
N LYS A 134 16.52 21.18 -7.01
CA LYS A 134 17.67 20.81 -6.18
C LYS A 134 18.71 19.98 -6.94
N THR A 135 18.29 19.12 -7.86
CA THR A 135 19.20 18.24 -8.62
C THR A 135 20.02 18.99 -9.66
N ASN A 136 19.51 20.12 -10.17
CA ASN A 136 20.23 20.95 -11.15
C ASN A 136 21.24 21.94 -10.54
N ARG A 137 21.41 21.96 -9.21
CA ARG A 137 22.36 22.87 -8.51
C ARG A 137 23.61 22.15 -7.97
N THR A 138 23.71 20.84 -8.16
CA THR A 138 24.87 20.02 -7.85
C THR A 138 25.56 19.58 -9.12
#